data_07b06ccada5eff35fcbe6eab96727b41
#
_entry.id   07b06ccada5eff35fcbe6eab96727b41
#
_cell.length_a   1.000
_cell.length_b   1.000
_cell.length_c   1.000
_cell.angle_alpha   90.00
_cell.angle_beta   90.00
_cell.angle_gamma   90.00
#
_symmetry.space_group_name_H-M   'P 1'
#
loop_
_entity.id
_entity.type
_entity.pdbx_description
1 polymer ?
#
loop_
_entity_poly.entity_id
_entity_poly.type
_entity_poly.pdbx_seq_one_letter_code
_entity_poly.pdbx_strand_id
1 'polypeptide(L)'
;MKIIEGGVCAAKGFKANGIHCGIRKNKEKRDLSLILSEKKANVAAVYTTNLVKGAPLIVTKEHIKDGFASAIICNSGNANTCNANGIEIAEQMSEILADEINISPNDVVVASTGVIGQPLDIKPIKNGIPSLVAGLSANSKEAAEGIMTTDTKLKEIAIEFKIGDKVCKIGGIAKGSGMIHPNMATMLVFITTDCAISHEMLQKALSSDIQNTFNMVSVDGDTSTNDMVCVLANGMAENEEITAEGEAFDIFMKALNTVTVHLCRCIAGDGEGATKLLECKVSGAESEKIAKTVAKSVICSSLTKAAMFGADANWGRVLCAIGYSGANVDVNKIDVSFKSNKGEISVCQNGAGVEFSEEKAKEILLQDEIEILVKLNSGDYSSTAWGCDLTYDYVKINGDYRT
;
A
#
# COMPACT_ATOMS: atom_id res chain seq x y z
N MET A 1 -0.68 -18.60 11.64
CA MET A 1 0.05 -17.35 11.34
C MET A 1 0.26 -16.57 12.62
N LYS A 2 1.42 -15.93 12.76
CA LYS A 2 1.79 -15.15 13.96
C LYS A 2 2.45 -13.85 13.50
N ILE A 3 2.01 -12.72 14.04
CA ILE A 3 2.68 -11.42 13.83
C ILE A 3 4.00 -11.43 14.57
N ILE A 4 5.05 -10.98 13.90
CA ILE A 4 6.42 -10.87 14.42
C ILE A 4 6.98 -9.48 14.08
N GLU A 5 8.08 -9.11 14.67
CA GLU A 5 8.83 -7.89 14.33
C GLU A 5 9.78 -8.11 13.15
N GLY A 6 10.28 -7.03 12.56
CA GLY A 6 11.38 -7.04 11.59
C GLY A 6 11.03 -6.59 10.17
N GLY A 7 9.75 -6.27 9.88
CA GLY A 7 9.36 -5.74 8.57
C GLY A 7 9.97 -6.55 7.42
N VAL A 8 10.57 -5.89 6.43
CA VAL A 8 11.22 -6.58 5.29
C VAL A 8 12.47 -7.40 5.66
N CYS A 9 13.02 -7.23 6.85
CA CYS A 9 14.17 -8.00 7.34
C CYS A 9 13.78 -9.22 8.18
N ALA A 10 12.48 -9.47 8.41
CA ALA A 10 12.00 -10.64 9.15
C ALA A 10 12.24 -11.95 8.38
N ALA A 11 12.13 -11.94 7.06
CA ALA A 11 12.43 -13.05 6.19
C ALA A 11 13.96 -13.30 6.13
N LYS A 12 14.35 -14.58 6.19
CA LYS A 12 15.76 -14.97 6.21
C LYS A 12 16.50 -14.49 4.96
N GLY A 13 17.71 -13.93 5.15
CA GLY A 13 18.57 -13.50 4.07
C GLY A 13 18.24 -12.12 3.50
N PHE A 14 17.38 -11.34 4.14
CA PHE A 14 17.14 -9.94 3.79
C PHE A 14 17.78 -8.99 4.79
N LYS A 15 18.43 -7.96 4.25
CA LYS A 15 18.99 -6.83 4.99
C LYS A 15 18.47 -5.53 4.41
N ALA A 16 18.38 -4.50 5.22
CA ALA A 16 17.92 -3.19 4.76
C ALA A 16 18.69 -2.06 5.45
N ASN A 17 18.66 -0.89 4.84
CA ASN A 17 19.18 0.34 5.40
C ASN A 17 18.49 1.54 4.74
N GLY A 18 18.54 2.69 5.39
CA GLY A 18 18.10 3.97 4.88
C GLY A 18 18.98 5.10 5.41
N ILE A 19 19.34 6.05 4.58
CA ILE A 19 20.17 7.19 4.93
C ILE A 19 19.59 8.50 4.44
N HIS A 20 20.11 9.61 4.94
CA HIS A 20 20.01 10.90 4.30
C HIS A 20 21.23 11.10 3.39
N CYS A 21 21.03 11.18 2.07
CA CYS A 21 22.12 11.43 1.13
C CYS A 21 22.12 12.86 0.54
N GLY A 22 21.06 13.64 0.78
CA GLY A 22 20.97 15.05 0.38
C GLY A 22 20.07 15.34 -0.81
N ILE A 23 19.17 14.43 -1.17
CA ILE A 23 18.08 14.71 -2.13
C ILE A 23 17.12 15.70 -1.52
N ARG A 24 16.79 15.54 -0.24
CA ARG A 24 15.96 16.45 0.52
C ARG A 24 16.78 17.51 1.24
N LYS A 25 16.23 18.72 1.34
CA LYS A 25 16.83 19.80 2.15
C LYS A 25 16.79 19.51 3.66
N ASN A 26 15.76 18.80 4.13
CA ASN A 26 15.61 18.44 5.54
C ASN A 26 16.58 17.29 5.88
N LYS A 27 17.64 17.62 6.63
CA LYS A 27 18.71 16.69 7.01
C LYS A 27 18.29 15.65 8.07
N GLU A 28 17.16 15.87 8.74
CA GLU A 28 16.64 14.95 9.75
C GLU A 28 15.86 13.77 9.13
N LYS A 29 15.44 13.92 7.85
CA LYS A 29 14.70 12.89 7.14
C LYS A 29 15.63 12.10 6.21
N ARG A 30 15.52 10.78 6.26
CA ARG A 30 16.16 9.87 5.32
C ARG A 30 15.53 10.04 3.93
N ASP A 31 16.32 9.83 2.88
CA ASP A 31 15.87 10.06 1.50
C ASP A 31 16.39 9.03 0.48
N LEU A 32 17.15 8.02 0.95
CA LEU A 32 17.62 6.90 0.14
C LEU A 32 17.54 5.61 0.95
N SER A 33 16.94 4.57 0.37
CA SER A 33 16.70 3.25 0.99
C SER A 33 17.21 2.12 0.13
N LEU A 34 17.68 1.05 0.78
CA LEU A 34 18.11 -0.19 0.16
C LEU A 34 17.51 -1.38 0.91
N ILE A 35 16.98 -2.33 0.15
CA ILE A 35 16.65 -3.68 0.62
C ILE A 35 17.49 -4.63 -0.23
N LEU A 36 18.24 -5.53 0.41
CA LEU A 36 19.15 -6.47 -0.25
C LEU A 36 18.81 -7.90 0.17
N SER A 37 18.71 -8.78 -0.80
CA SER A 37 18.62 -10.23 -0.59
C SER A 37 20.01 -10.87 -0.74
N GLU A 38 20.40 -11.73 0.18
CA GLU A 38 21.66 -12.50 0.13
C GLU A 38 21.67 -13.53 -1.01
N LYS A 39 20.50 -13.93 -1.50
CA LYS A 39 20.31 -14.84 -2.62
C LYS A 39 19.42 -14.18 -3.66
N LYS A 40 19.73 -14.33 -4.97
CA LYS A 40 18.87 -13.88 -6.05
C LYS A 40 17.45 -14.41 -5.83
N ALA A 41 16.46 -13.52 -5.80
CA ALA A 41 15.09 -13.82 -5.44
C ALA A 41 14.17 -13.84 -6.66
N ASN A 42 13.15 -14.67 -6.66
CA ASN A 42 12.00 -14.48 -7.55
C ASN A 42 11.34 -13.15 -7.23
N VAL A 43 10.95 -12.40 -8.25
CA VAL A 43 10.33 -11.08 -8.09
C VAL A 43 8.97 -11.03 -8.78
N ALA A 44 8.01 -10.40 -8.13
CA ALA A 44 6.75 -9.99 -8.74
C ALA A 44 6.49 -8.52 -8.47
N ALA A 45 5.95 -7.80 -9.46
CA ALA A 45 5.62 -6.41 -9.27
C ALA A 45 4.35 -6.02 -10.04
N VAL A 46 3.64 -5.04 -9.48
CA VAL A 46 2.52 -4.35 -10.13
C VAL A 46 2.75 -2.85 -10.04
N TYR A 47 2.25 -2.13 -11.04
CA TYR A 47 2.55 -0.72 -11.26
C TYR A 47 1.30 0.10 -11.48
N THR A 48 1.39 1.41 -11.29
CA THR A 48 0.31 2.35 -11.62
C THR A 48 -0.16 2.23 -13.08
N THR A 49 -1.45 2.39 -13.27
CA THR A 49 -2.07 2.51 -14.61
C THR A 49 -2.09 3.96 -15.11
N ASN A 50 -1.63 4.93 -14.31
CA ASN A 50 -1.51 6.31 -14.76
C ASN A 50 -0.69 6.36 -16.05
N LEU A 51 -1.15 7.13 -17.03
CA LEU A 51 -0.44 7.28 -18.31
C LEU A 51 0.85 8.09 -18.15
N VAL A 52 0.87 9.01 -17.18
CA VAL A 52 2.08 9.72 -16.77
C VAL A 52 2.83 8.82 -15.80
N LYS A 53 3.90 8.17 -16.25
CA LYS A 53 4.67 7.19 -15.47
C LYS A 53 6.03 7.75 -15.08
N GLY A 54 6.43 7.51 -13.86
CA GLY A 54 7.79 7.76 -13.40
C GLY A 54 8.81 6.88 -14.15
N ALA A 55 9.95 7.45 -14.48
CA ALA A 55 11.02 6.73 -15.18
C ALA A 55 11.49 5.46 -14.44
N PRO A 56 11.58 5.42 -13.09
CA PRO A 56 11.94 4.21 -12.36
C PRO A 56 11.05 3.00 -12.66
N LEU A 57 9.75 3.22 -12.92
CA LEU A 57 8.84 2.12 -13.24
C LEU A 57 9.17 1.48 -14.60
N ILE A 58 9.60 2.29 -15.57
CA ILE A 58 9.98 1.85 -16.90
C ILE A 58 11.25 0.99 -16.81
N VAL A 59 12.26 1.49 -16.10
CA VAL A 59 13.53 0.80 -15.87
C VAL A 59 13.31 -0.51 -15.10
N THR A 60 12.62 -0.46 -13.97
CA THR A 60 12.34 -1.65 -13.17
C THR A 60 11.60 -2.72 -13.95
N LYS A 61 10.58 -2.33 -14.73
CA LYS A 61 9.82 -3.28 -15.54
C LYS A 61 10.70 -3.99 -16.59
N GLU A 62 11.70 -3.31 -17.11
CA GLU A 62 12.68 -3.90 -18.03
C GLU A 62 13.63 -4.85 -17.31
N HIS A 63 14.18 -4.42 -16.15
CA HIS A 63 15.14 -5.18 -15.37
C HIS A 63 14.59 -6.54 -14.92
N ILE A 64 13.38 -6.56 -14.40
CA ILE A 64 12.80 -7.78 -13.82
C ILE A 64 12.04 -8.67 -14.82
N LYS A 65 12.27 -8.50 -16.11
CA LYS A 65 11.61 -9.32 -17.15
C LYS A 65 11.94 -10.81 -17.05
N ASP A 66 13.13 -11.12 -16.56
CA ASP A 66 13.58 -12.50 -16.34
C ASP A 66 12.96 -13.14 -15.08
N GLY A 67 12.19 -12.37 -14.29
CA GLY A 67 11.53 -12.84 -13.07
C GLY A 67 12.39 -12.82 -11.83
N PHE A 68 13.56 -12.18 -11.85
CA PHE A 68 14.52 -12.19 -10.75
C PHE A 68 14.97 -10.77 -10.36
N ALA A 69 15.31 -10.62 -9.07
CA ALA A 69 15.98 -9.46 -8.52
C ALA A 69 16.78 -9.81 -7.26
N SER A 70 17.76 -8.97 -6.90
CA SER A 70 18.55 -9.13 -5.67
C SER A 70 18.43 -7.93 -4.75
N ALA A 71 18.09 -6.75 -5.28
CA ALA A 71 18.03 -5.53 -4.49
C ALA A 71 16.89 -4.62 -4.91
N ILE A 72 16.44 -3.78 -3.98
CA ILE A 72 15.51 -2.67 -4.22
C ILE A 72 16.19 -1.40 -3.72
N ILE A 73 16.43 -0.43 -4.62
CA ILE A 73 16.87 0.92 -4.25
C ILE A 73 15.71 1.90 -4.46
N CYS A 74 15.46 2.73 -3.47
CA CYS A 74 14.38 3.72 -3.53
C CYS A 74 14.86 5.07 -3.00
N ASN A 75 14.66 6.14 -3.78
CA ASN A 75 14.82 7.49 -3.27
C ASN A 75 13.47 8.14 -2.96
N SER A 76 13.45 9.00 -1.97
CA SER A 76 12.34 9.90 -1.68
C SER A 76 12.76 11.37 -1.79
N GLY A 77 11.74 12.25 -1.95
CA GLY A 77 11.98 13.70 -2.17
C GLY A 77 11.89 14.14 -3.63
N ASN A 78 12.14 13.25 -4.58
CA ASN A 78 11.99 13.49 -6.01
C ASN A 78 11.41 12.25 -6.69
N ALA A 79 10.34 12.41 -7.45
CA ALA A 79 9.63 11.31 -8.10
C ALA A 79 10.34 10.78 -9.37
N ASN A 80 11.30 11.50 -9.89
CA ASN A 80 11.90 11.24 -11.20
C ASN A 80 10.86 11.01 -12.30
N THR A 81 9.86 11.88 -12.32
CA THR A 81 8.73 11.86 -13.26
C THR A 81 8.68 13.16 -14.03
N CYS A 82 8.36 13.10 -15.33
CA CYS A 82 8.34 14.22 -16.26
C CYS A 82 9.72 14.90 -16.41
N ASN A 83 10.79 14.15 -16.30
CA ASN A 83 12.17 14.61 -16.49
C ASN A 83 12.73 14.11 -17.83
N ALA A 84 13.40 14.97 -18.58
CA ALA A 84 13.94 14.62 -19.90
C ALA A 84 14.97 13.47 -19.85
N ASN A 85 15.76 13.38 -18.76
CA ASN A 85 16.77 12.36 -18.53
C ASN A 85 16.39 11.33 -17.44
N GLY A 86 15.10 11.20 -17.14
CA GLY A 86 14.61 10.39 -16.02
C GLY A 86 15.02 8.92 -16.11
N ILE A 87 14.95 8.33 -17.31
CA ILE A 87 15.37 6.93 -17.54
C ILE A 87 16.88 6.78 -17.28
N GLU A 88 17.70 7.65 -17.86
CA GLU A 88 19.14 7.64 -17.65
C GLU A 88 19.51 7.71 -16.16
N ILE A 89 18.87 8.58 -15.39
CA ILE A 89 19.10 8.68 -13.94
C ILE A 89 18.68 7.41 -13.21
N ALA A 90 17.54 6.81 -13.57
CA ALA A 90 17.10 5.56 -12.96
C ALA A 90 18.04 4.38 -13.27
N GLU A 91 18.55 4.30 -14.50
CA GLU A 91 19.57 3.33 -14.88
C GLU A 91 20.87 3.56 -14.10
N GLN A 92 21.36 4.80 -14.01
CA GLN A 92 22.54 5.12 -13.22
C GLN A 92 22.40 4.75 -11.74
N MET A 93 21.19 4.88 -11.15
CA MET A 93 20.95 4.43 -9.77
C MET A 93 21.19 2.92 -9.62
N SER A 94 20.73 2.11 -10.57
CA SER A 94 20.93 0.66 -10.55
C SER A 94 22.39 0.28 -10.82
N GLU A 95 23.03 0.90 -11.80
CA GLU A 95 24.44 0.66 -12.16
C GLU A 95 25.39 0.94 -10.98
N ILE A 96 25.27 2.12 -10.35
CA ILE A 96 26.13 2.52 -9.23
C ILE A 96 25.93 1.57 -8.03
N LEU A 97 24.69 1.17 -7.72
CA LEU A 97 24.45 0.20 -6.66
C LEU A 97 25.01 -1.17 -7.02
N ALA A 98 24.75 -1.64 -8.24
CA ALA A 98 25.19 -2.94 -8.73
C ALA A 98 26.73 -3.08 -8.69
N ASP A 99 27.46 -2.03 -9.08
CA ASP A 99 28.93 -1.98 -8.98
C ASP A 99 29.41 -2.07 -7.52
N GLU A 100 28.74 -1.36 -6.59
CA GLU A 100 29.11 -1.34 -5.16
C GLU A 100 28.92 -2.70 -4.47
N ILE A 101 27.86 -3.46 -4.85
CA ILE A 101 27.53 -4.76 -4.23
C ILE A 101 27.86 -5.96 -5.12
N ASN A 102 28.48 -5.73 -6.27
CA ASN A 102 28.92 -6.75 -7.24
C ASN A 102 27.79 -7.68 -7.72
N ILE A 103 26.70 -7.09 -8.23
CA ILE A 103 25.58 -7.78 -8.90
C ILE A 103 25.33 -7.20 -10.29
N SER A 104 24.41 -7.78 -11.06
CA SER A 104 23.95 -7.19 -12.31
C SER A 104 23.05 -5.98 -12.06
N PRO A 105 23.17 -4.86 -12.81
CA PRO A 105 22.20 -3.76 -12.77
C PRO A 105 20.74 -4.23 -13.01
N ASN A 106 20.55 -5.25 -13.83
CA ASN A 106 19.24 -5.84 -14.10
C ASN A 106 18.65 -6.61 -12.92
N ASP A 107 19.44 -6.90 -11.88
CA ASP A 107 18.95 -7.50 -10.64
C ASP A 107 18.51 -6.44 -9.60
N VAL A 108 18.45 -5.16 -9.99
CA VAL A 108 18.07 -4.04 -9.13
C VAL A 108 16.69 -3.50 -9.53
N VAL A 109 15.78 -3.51 -8.58
CA VAL A 109 14.50 -2.78 -8.65
C VAL A 109 14.77 -1.33 -8.26
N VAL A 110 14.39 -0.38 -9.11
CA VAL A 110 14.53 1.06 -8.88
C VAL A 110 13.18 1.69 -8.61
N ALA A 111 13.08 2.48 -7.55
CA ALA A 111 11.89 3.23 -7.20
C ALA A 111 12.22 4.68 -6.81
N SER A 112 11.29 5.59 -7.02
CA SER A 112 11.41 6.99 -6.62
C SER A 112 10.03 7.53 -6.19
N THR A 113 10.03 8.46 -5.24
CA THR A 113 8.81 9.15 -4.80
C THR A 113 9.12 10.57 -4.35
N GLY A 114 8.15 11.48 -4.47
CA GLY A 114 8.28 12.88 -4.07
C GLY A 114 7.81 13.84 -5.15
N VAL A 115 8.50 14.96 -5.33
CA VAL A 115 8.09 16.04 -6.24
C VAL A 115 8.23 15.61 -7.70
N ILE A 116 7.20 15.92 -8.51
CA ILE A 116 7.13 15.68 -9.96
C ILE A 116 7.67 16.90 -10.72
N GLY A 117 8.33 16.67 -11.87
CA GLY A 117 8.76 17.74 -12.78
C GLY A 117 10.01 18.49 -12.32
N GLN A 118 10.73 17.99 -11.33
CA GLN A 118 12.02 18.52 -10.92
C GLN A 118 13.16 17.55 -11.35
N PRO A 119 14.24 18.04 -11.94
CA PRO A 119 15.40 17.21 -12.26
C PRO A 119 15.95 16.53 -11.00
N LEU A 120 16.25 15.24 -11.09
CA LEU A 120 16.91 14.48 -10.02
C LEU A 120 18.43 14.53 -10.28
N ASP A 121 19.20 15.05 -9.32
CA ASP A 121 20.65 14.99 -9.36
C ASP A 121 21.13 13.63 -8.86
N ILE A 122 21.88 12.91 -9.67
CA ILE A 122 22.46 11.60 -9.31
C ILE A 122 23.59 11.69 -8.29
N LYS A 123 24.26 12.84 -8.17
CA LYS A 123 25.45 12.98 -7.30
C LYS A 123 25.21 12.66 -5.84
N PRO A 124 24.13 13.16 -5.18
CA PRO A 124 23.81 12.78 -3.80
C PRO A 124 23.65 11.26 -3.64
N ILE A 125 22.96 10.61 -4.59
CA ILE A 125 22.75 9.17 -4.58
C ILE A 125 24.08 8.43 -4.71
N LYS A 126 24.88 8.78 -5.72
CA LYS A 126 26.21 8.21 -5.95
C LYS A 126 27.10 8.29 -4.71
N ASN A 127 27.13 9.45 -4.06
CA ASN A 127 27.93 9.67 -2.85
C ASN A 127 27.39 8.92 -1.63
N GLY A 128 26.09 8.67 -1.58
CA GLY A 128 25.41 8.01 -0.46
C GLY A 128 25.48 6.48 -0.52
N ILE A 129 25.55 5.87 -1.71
CA ILE A 129 25.49 4.41 -1.88
C ILE A 129 26.54 3.66 -1.04
N PRO A 130 27.83 4.05 -0.95
CA PRO A 130 28.78 3.34 -0.08
C PRO A 130 28.35 3.30 1.38
N SER A 131 27.84 4.41 1.93
CA SER A 131 27.36 4.46 3.32
C SER A 131 26.06 3.68 3.48
N LEU A 132 25.18 3.68 2.47
CA LEU A 132 23.93 2.92 2.46
C LEU A 132 24.22 1.41 2.52
N VAL A 133 25.16 0.93 1.74
CA VAL A 133 25.60 -0.49 1.71
C VAL A 133 26.31 -0.87 3.01
N ALA A 134 27.23 -0.05 3.51
CA ALA A 134 27.97 -0.31 4.74
C ALA A 134 27.07 -0.41 5.98
N GLY A 135 25.91 0.27 5.98
CA GLY A 135 24.93 0.25 7.07
C GLY A 135 23.87 -0.86 6.99
N LEU A 136 23.94 -1.75 6.00
CA LEU A 136 22.97 -2.86 5.87
C LEU A 136 22.91 -3.72 7.13
N SER A 137 21.71 -3.90 7.65
CA SER A 137 21.43 -4.66 8.87
C SER A 137 20.14 -5.47 8.77
N ALA A 138 19.86 -6.29 9.77
CA ALA A 138 18.59 -7.01 9.90
C ALA A 138 17.45 -6.14 10.48
N ASN A 139 17.54 -4.82 10.31
CA ASN A 139 16.54 -3.86 10.78
C ASN A 139 15.94 -3.12 9.58
N SER A 140 14.62 -3.18 9.42
CA SER A 140 13.88 -2.56 8.31
C SER A 140 13.57 -1.07 8.53
N LYS A 141 13.67 -0.58 9.77
CA LYS A 141 13.18 0.74 10.16
C LYS A 141 13.77 1.88 9.35
N GLU A 142 15.09 1.90 9.19
CA GLU A 142 15.76 2.96 8.43
C GLU A 142 15.33 2.96 6.95
N ALA A 143 15.15 1.78 6.35
CA ALA A 143 14.65 1.69 4.98
C ALA A 143 13.20 2.17 4.87
N ALA A 144 12.34 1.81 5.83
CA ALA A 144 10.96 2.30 5.88
C ALA A 144 10.88 3.82 6.06
N GLU A 145 11.73 4.42 6.90
CA GLU A 145 11.84 5.88 7.04
C GLU A 145 12.31 6.56 5.75
N GLY A 146 13.25 5.94 5.02
CA GLY A 146 13.85 6.51 3.82
C GLY A 146 12.90 6.56 2.61
N ILE A 147 11.83 5.78 2.59
CA ILE A 147 10.80 5.84 1.54
C ILE A 147 9.65 6.81 1.86
N MET A 148 9.50 7.26 3.10
CA MET A 148 8.43 8.17 3.53
C MET A 148 8.52 9.53 2.84
N THR A 149 7.37 10.17 2.62
CA THR A 149 7.28 11.54 2.10
C THR A 149 6.54 12.45 3.09
N THR A 150 5.23 12.55 2.98
CA THR A 150 4.33 13.27 3.89
C THR A 150 3.81 12.37 5.02
N ASP A 151 4.17 11.10 4.98
CA ASP A 151 3.82 10.11 6.00
C ASP A 151 4.22 10.59 7.40
N THR A 152 3.33 10.37 8.38
CA THR A 152 3.56 10.70 9.79
C THR A 152 3.85 9.47 10.63
N LYS A 153 3.48 8.28 10.14
CA LYS A 153 3.66 6.99 10.82
C LYS A 153 4.46 6.04 9.96
N LEU A 154 5.35 5.30 10.60
CA LEU A 154 6.04 4.18 9.96
C LEU A 154 5.04 3.06 9.66
N LYS A 155 5.13 2.47 8.47
CA LYS A 155 4.22 1.40 8.01
C LYS A 155 5.03 0.16 7.73
N GLU A 156 5.02 -0.77 8.67
CA GLU A 156 5.69 -2.07 8.53
C GLU A 156 4.92 -3.18 9.25
N ILE A 157 5.08 -4.39 8.76
CA ILE A 157 4.57 -5.62 9.37
C ILE A 157 5.43 -6.79 8.96
N ALA A 158 5.49 -7.81 9.80
CA ALA A 158 5.97 -9.14 9.41
C ALA A 158 5.12 -10.22 10.09
N ILE A 159 5.01 -11.36 9.40
CA ILE A 159 4.33 -12.54 9.91
C ILE A 159 5.14 -13.79 9.66
N GLU A 160 4.92 -14.79 10.53
CA GLU A 160 5.41 -16.16 10.42
C GLU A 160 4.26 -17.10 10.07
N PHE A 161 4.49 -18.02 9.13
CA PHE A 161 3.54 -19.03 8.70
C PHE A 161 4.26 -20.34 8.37
N LYS A 162 3.53 -21.41 8.06
CA LYS A 162 4.13 -22.71 7.74
C LYS A 162 3.66 -23.21 6.39
N ILE A 163 4.60 -23.74 5.61
CA ILE A 163 4.37 -24.56 4.41
C ILE A 163 4.91 -25.95 4.72
N GLY A 164 4.02 -26.93 4.83
CA GLY A 164 4.40 -28.24 5.34
C GLY A 164 4.98 -28.14 6.76
N ASP A 165 6.18 -28.67 6.95
CA ASP A 165 6.94 -28.60 8.21
C ASP A 165 7.87 -27.38 8.32
N LYS A 166 8.01 -26.60 7.23
CA LYS A 166 8.91 -25.45 7.16
C LYS A 166 8.24 -24.18 7.66
N VAL A 167 9.01 -23.41 8.41
CA VAL A 167 8.60 -22.07 8.88
C VAL A 167 9.06 -21.05 7.87
N CYS A 168 8.11 -20.33 7.29
CA CYS A 168 8.33 -19.23 6.36
C CYS A 168 7.97 -17.92 7.01
N LYS A 169 8.59 -16.85 6.56
CA LYS A 169 8.29 -15.47 6.98
C LYS A 169 8.02 -14.60 5.78
N ILE A 170 7.13 -13.65 5.95
CA ILE A 170 6.84 -12.59 4.99
C ILE A 170 6.68 -11.28 5.75
N GLY A 171 7.29 -10.23 5.23
CA GLY A 171 7.17 -8.90 5.82
C GLY A 171 7.19 -7.81 4.78
N GLY A 172 6.71 -6.63 5.13
CA GLY A 172 6.62 -5.52 4.21
C GLY A 172 6.78 -4.18 4.88
N ILE A 173 7.21 -3.20 4.09
CA ILE A 173 7.18 -1.77 4.40
C ILE A 173 6.39 -1.05 3.34
N ALA A 174 5.74 0.04 3.72
CA ALA A 174 4.96 0.88 2.81
C ALA A 174 5.15 2.37 3.09
N LYS A 175 4.96 3.18 2.04
CA LYS A 175 4.74 4.62 2.16
C LYS A 175 3.49 4.99 1.37
N GLY A 176 2.80 5.99 1.86
CA GLY A 176 1.62 6.58 1.23
C GLY A 176 0.80 7.35 2.26
N SER A 177 0.47 8.60 1.92
CA SER A 177 -0.30 9.52 2.77
C SER A 177 -1.17 10.44 1.91
N GLY A 178 -0.65 11.01 0.82
CA GLY A 178 -1.38 11.77 -0.21
C GLY A 178 -1.21 11.18 -1.60
N MET A 179 -2.07 11.61 -2.54
CA MET A 179 -2.18 11.09 -3.90
C MET A 179 -2.46 9.58 -3.89
N ILE A 180 -3.48 9.17 -3.09
CA ILE A 180 -3.83 7.76 -2.85
C ILE A 180 -5.23 7.45 -3.39
N HIS A 181 -5.30 6.90 -4.60
CA HIS A 181 -6.48 6.29 -5.20
C HIS A 181 -6.06 5.23 -6.22
N PRO A 182 -5.66 4.05 -5.77
CA PRO A 182 -5.13 3.03 -6.67
C PRO A 182 -6.17 2.54 -7.69
N ASN A 183 -5.73 2.56 -8.94
CA ASN A 183 -6.28 1.70 -9.97
C ASN A 183 -5.08 0.92 -10.51
N MET A 184 -4.64 -0.11 -9.75
CA MET A 184 -3.39 -0.86 -9.87
C MET A 184 -2.16 -0.17 -9.24
N ALA A 185 -2.25 0.23 -7.98
CA ALA A 185 -1.28 0.76 -7.02
C ALA A 185 -1.17 2.30 -6.94
N THR A 186 -1.21 2.89 -5.70
CA THR A 186 -0.95 4.32 -5.44
C THR A 186 -0.06 4.50 -4.21
N MET A 187 1.07 3.78 -4.16
CA MET A 187 2.01 3.80 -3.04
C MET A 187 3.30 3.10 -3.45
N LEU A 188 4.33 3.20 -2.64
CA LEU A 188 5.45 2.28 -2.71
C LEU A 188 5.30 1.25 -1.59
N VAL A 189 5.24 -0.01 -1.98
CA VAL A 189 5.18 -1.15 -1.07
C VAL A 189 6.25 -2.15 -1.48
N PHE A 190 7.10 -2.49 -0.54
CA PHE A 190 8.12 -3.52 -0.72
C PHE A 190 7.85 -4.64 0.27
N ILE A 191 7.74 -5.86 -0.25
CA ILE A 191 7.47 -7.06 0.52
C ILE A 191 8.59 -8.06 0.25
N THR A 192 9.04 -8.74 1.29
CA THR A 192 10.06 -9.78 1.22
C THR A 192 9.54 -11.06 1.85
N THR A 193 9.91 -12.20 1.30
CA THR A 193 9.64 -13.50 1.91
C THR A 193 10.78 -14.47 1.67
N ASP A 194 11.03 -15.34 2.63
CA ASP A 194 11.97 -16.46 2.49
C ASP A 194 11.30 -17.73 1.96
N CYS A 195 9.98 -17.71 1.71
CA CYS A 195 9.26 -18.82 1.10
C CYS A 195 9.75 -19.09 -0.32
N ALA A 196 9.95 -20.36 -0.66
CA ALA A 196 10.22 -20.80 -2.01
C ALA A 196 8.90 -20.86 -2.80
N ILE A 197 8.76 -19.98 -3.79
CA ILE A 197 7.60 -19.86 -4.69
C ILE A 197 8.10 -19.41 -6.05
N SER A 198 7.62 -20.02 -7.12
CA SER A 198 8.04 -19.65 -8.49
C SER A 198 7.61 -18.24 -8.86
N HIS A 199 8.32 -17.62 -9.81
CA HIS A 199 7.98 -16.28 -10.32
C HIS A 199 6.52 -16.20 -10.79
N GLU A 200 6.04 -17.19 -11.53
CA GLU A 200 4.68 -17.22 -12.08
C GLU A 200 3.63 -17.25 -10.97
N MET A 201 3.86 -18.10 -9.94
CA MET A 201 2.94 -18.20 -8.82
C MET A 201 2.99 -16.98 -7.92
N LEU A 202 4.18 -16.37 -7.74
CA LEU A 202 4.34 -15.13 -6.99
C LEU A 202 3.62 -13.97 -7.68
N GLN A 203 3.77 -13.83 -9.02
CA GLN A 203 3.07 -12.81 -9.80
C GLN A 203 1.56 -13.03 -9.80
N LYS A 204 1.11 -14.29 -9.88
CA LYS A 204 -0.32 -14.65 -9.76
C LYS A 204 -0.87 -14.25 -8.38
N ALA A 205 -0.15 -14.59 -7.32
CA ALA A 205 -0.54 -14.26 -5.95
C ALA A 205 -0.68 -12.74 -5.77
N LEU A 206 0.33 -11.96 -6.16
CA LEU A 206 0.32 -10.51 -6.06
C LEU A 206 -0.81 -9.89 -6.89
N SER A 207 -0.95 -10.29 -8.15
CA SER A 207 -1.95 -9.73 -9.07
C SER A 207 -3.39 -10.00 -8.62
N SER A 208 -3.62 -11.13 -7.96
CA SER A 208 -4.92 -11.48 -7.38
C SER A 208 -5.20 -10.69 -6.10
N ASP A 209 -4.22 -10.63 -5.19
CA ASP A 209 -4.37 -10.01 -3.87
C ASP A 209 -4.64 -8.50 -3.95
N ILE A 210 -3.93 -7.78 -4.81
CA ILE A 210 -4.08 -6.32 -4.93
C ILE A 210 -5.48 -5.87 -5.33
N GLN A 211 -6.27 -6.72 -5.98
CA GLN A 211 -7.65 -6.39 -6.39
C GLN A 211 -8.58 -6.23 -5.20
N ASN A 212 -8.26 -6.86 -4.07
CA ASN A 212 -9.04 -6.86 -2.84
C ASN A 212 -8.36 -6.09 -1.71
N THR A 213 -7.17 -5.55 -1.95
CA THR A 213 -6.34 -4.85 -0.97
C THR A 213 -6.01 -3.44 -1.44
N PHE A 214 -4.85 -3.20 -2.00
CA PHE A 214 -4.41 -1.84 -2.36
C PHE A 214 -5.37 -1.13 -3.31
N ASN A 215 -5.98 -1.81 -4.29
CA ASN A 215 -6.98 -1.19 -5.18
C ASN A 215 -8.26 -0.75 -4.46
N MET A 216 -8.44 -1.16 -3.23
CA MET A 216 -9.58 -0.79 -2.37
C MET A 216 -9.27 0.33 -1.38
N VAL A 217 -8.07 0.94 -1.46
CA VAL A 217 -7.70 2.11 -0.63
C VAL A 217 -8.01 3.42 -1.35
N SER A 218 -8.39 4.49 -0.65
CA SER A 218 -8.41 5.85 -1.18
C SER A 218 -8.26 6.89 -0.06
N VAL A 219 -7.36 7.86 -0.26
CA VAL A 219 -7.24 9.05 0.60
C VAL A 219 -7.92 10.26 -0.05
N ASP A 220 -7.59 10.59 -1.28
CA ASP A 220 -7.98 11.85 -1.95
C ASP A 220 -8.54 11.68 -3.36
N GLY A 221 -8.58 10.46 -3.89
CA GLY A 221 -9.12 10.20 -5.22
C GLY A 221 -8.11 10.37 -6.36
N ASP A 222 -6.86 10.75 -6.07
CA ASP A 222 -5.83 11.00 -7.08
C ASP A 222 -4.88 9.80 -7.24
N THR A 223 -4.64 9.38 -8.48
CA THR A 223 -3.75 8.25 -8.81
C THR A 223 -2.34 8.75 -9.11
N SER A 224 -1.35 8.26 -8.36
CA SER A 224 0.05 8.66 -8.49
C SER A 224 0.71 8.15 -9.78
N THR A 225 1.84 8.75 -10.12
CA THR A 225 2.67 8.44 -11.29
C THR A 225 3.73 7.35 -11.02
N ASN A 226 3.99 7.02 -9.73
CA ASN A 226 5.16 6.23 -9.33
C ASN A 226 4.84 4.96 -8.56
N ASP A 227 3.57 4.58 -8.49
CA ASP A 227 3.15 3.49 -7.63
C ASP A 227 3.68 2.14 -8.06
N MET A 228 4.14 1.39 -7.07
CA MET A 228 4.64 0.04 -7.23
C MET A 228 4.39 -0.77 -5.96
N VAL A 229 3.89 -1.98 -6.13
CA VAL A 229 4.00 -3.05 -5.13
C VAL A 229 4.97 -4.09 -5.68
N CYS A 230 6.06 -4.34 -4.96
CA CYS A 230 7.09 -5.31 -5.35
C CYS A 230 7.28 -6.34 -4.25
N VAL A 231 7.34 -7.61 -4.63
CA VAL A 231 7.57 -8.75 -3.72
C VAL A 231 8.83 -9.49 -4.16
N LEU A 232 9.77 -9.71 -3.23
CA LEU A 232 10.95 -10.55 -3.42
C LEU A 232 10.80 -11.84 -2.61
N ALA A 233 11.02 -13.00 -3.25
CA ALA A 233 10.96 -14.33 -2.63
C ALA A 233 12.27 -15.08 -2.89
N ASN A 234 13.14 -15.24 -1.85
CA ASN A 234 14.47 -15.79 -2.02
C ASN A 234 14.58 -17.32 -1.73
N GLY A 235 13.52 -17.94 -1.25
CA GLY A 235 13.46 -19.39 -1.02
C GLY A 235 14.34 -19.91 0.12
N MET A 236 14.82 -19.05 1.02
CA MET A 236 15.75 -19.44 2.10
C MET A 236 15.05 -20.12 3.29
N ALA A 237 13.71 -20.25 3.29
CA ALA A 237 12.97 -21.07 4.22
C ALA A 237 13.09 -22.59 3.90
N GLU A 238 13.53 -22.92 2.68
CA GLU A 238 13.76 -24.29 2.21
C GLU A 238 12.49 -25.18 2.26
N ASN A 239 11.32 -24.57 2.08
CA ASN A 239 10.10 -25.32 1.79
C ASN A 239 10.12 -25.86 0.37
N GLU A 240 9.30 -26.86 0.07
CA GLU A 240 9.04 -27.28 -1.30
C GLU A 240 8.52 -26.06 -2.10
N GLU A 241 9.10 -25.85 -3.29
CA GLU A 241 8.77 -24.69 -4.09
C GLU A 241 7.30 -24.71 -4.54
N ILE A 242 6.59 -23.64 -4.31
CA ILE A 242 5.19 -23.50 -4.74
C ILE A 242 5.19 -23.16 -6.24
N THR A 243 4.89 -24.19 -7.07
CA THR A 243 4.86 -24.08 -8.54
C THR A 243 3.47 -24.19 -9.14
N ALA A 244 2.44 -24.44 -8.32
CA ALA A 244 1.05 -24.60 -8.72
C ALA A 244 0.09 -24.14 -7.62
N GLU A 245 -1.18 -23.94 -7.98
CA GLU A 245 -2.27 -23.75 -7.02
C GLU A 245 -2.46 -25.02 -6.16
N GLY A 246 -2.91 -24.82 -4.93
CA GLY A 246 -3.15 -25.87 -3.95
C GLY A 246 -2.95 -25.37 -2.53
N GLU A 247 -2.92 -26.26 -1.56
CA GLU A 247 -2.89 -25.90 -0.14
C GLU A 247 -1.71 -24.98 0.23
N ALA A 248 -0.51 -25.24 -0.28
CA ALA A 248 0.66 -24.40 -0.04
C ALA A 248 0.48 -22.99 -0.60
N PHE A 249 -0.07 -22.87 -1.82
CA PHE A 249 -0.39 -21.58 -2.44
C PHE A 249 -1.47 -20.83 -1.65
N ASP A 250 -2.52 -21.50 -1.20
CA ASP A 250 -3.61 -20.91 -0.41
C ASP A 250 -3.10 -20.38 0.94
N ILE A 251 -2.16 -21.10 1.57
CA ILE A 251 -1.50 -20.65 2.80
C ILE A 251 -0.66 -19.39 2.51
N PHE A 252 0.12 -19.39 1.42
CA PHE A 252 0.90 -18.23 1.01
C PHE A 252 0.00 -17.02 0.70
N MET A 253 -1.10 -17.21 -0.03
CA MET A 253 -2.10 -16.16 -0.31
C MET A 253 -2.65 -15.54 0.97
N LYS A 254 -2.99 -16.34 1.97
CA LYS A 254 -3.46 -15.83 3.27
C LYS A 254 -2.37 -15.05 3.99
N ALA A 255 -1.12 -15.48 3.90
CA ALA A 255 0.02 -14.79 4.48
C ALA A 255 0.26 -13.44 3.80
N LEU A 256 0.29 -13.41 2.46
CA LEU A 256 0.39 -12.19 1.68
C LEU A 256 -0.75 -11.22 1.99
N ASN A 257 -2.00 -11.71 1.97
CA ASN A 257 -3.19 -10.90 2.26
C ASN A 257 -3.17 -10.29 3.68
N THR A 258 -2.66 -11.03 4.67
CA THR A 258 -2.52 -10.49 6.03
C THR A 258 -1.56 -9.28 6.06
N VAL A 259 -0.45 -9.36 5.33
CA VAL A 259 0.52 -8.25 5.21
C VAL A 259 -0.09 -7.07 4.45
N THR A 260 -0.70 -7.33 3.29
CA THR A 260 -1.23 -6.27 2.42
C THR A 260 -2.42 -5.55 3.04
N VAL A 261 -3.36 -6.25 3.69
CA VAL A 261 -4.48 -5.64 4.43
C VAL A 261 -3.98 -4.74 5.56
N HIS A 262 -2.98 -5.19 6.33
CA HIS A 262 -2.39 -4.36 7.38
C HIS A 262 -1.80 -3.05 6.80
N LEU A 263 -1.02 -3.16 5.73
CA LEU A 263 -0.41 -2.01 5.07
C LEU A 263 -1.47 -1.07 4.45
N CYS A 264 -2.57 -1.60 3.89
CA CYS A 264 -3.72 -0.81 3.42
C CYS A 264 -4.33 0.04 4.54
N ARG A 265 -4.55 -0.56 5.71
CA ARG A 265 -5.06 0.14 6.90
C ARG A 265 -4.10 1.22 7.37
N CYS A 266 -2.80 0.92 7.41
CA CYS A 266 -1.78 1.89 7.79
C CYS A 266 -1.72 3.09 6.82
N ILE A 267 -1.80 2.84 5.51
CA ILE A 267 -1.81 3.89 4.47
C ILE A 267 -3.07 4.76 4.62
N ALA A 268 -4.24 4.13 4.69
CA ALA A 268 -5.51 4.85 4.82
C ALA A 268 -5.59 5.66 6.12
N GLY A 269 -5.16 5.09 7.26
CA GLY A 269 -5.20 5.74 8.57
C GLY A 269 -4.12 6.81 8.80
N ASP A 270 -3.17 6.95 7.88
CA ASP A 270 -2.14 8.01 7.87
C ASP A 270 -2.31 8.94 6.65
N GLY A 271 -3.52 9.09 6.13
CA GLY A 271 -3.83 10.05 5.07
C GLY A 271 -3.46 11.48 5.49
N GLU A 272 -3.03 12.31 4.53
CA GLU A 272 -2.63 13.71 4.82
C GLU A 272 -3.69 14.47 5.60
N GLY A 273 -3.36 14.86 6.83
CA GLY A 273 -4.26 15.56 7.75
C GLY A 273 -5.41 14.72 8.30
N ALA A 274 -5.44 13.40 8.06
CA ALA A 274 -6.49 12.51 8.55
C ALA A 274 -6.46 12.35 10.07
N THR A 275 -7.66 12.22 10.65
CA THR A 275 -7.84 11.93 12.09
C THR A 275 -8.47 10.57 12.34
N LYS A 276 -9.01 9.92 11.30
CA LYS A 276 -9.75 8.65 11.44
C LYS A 276 -9.48 7.72 10.27
N LEU A 277 -9.27 6.43 10.59
CA LEU A 277 -9.35 5.34 9.62
C LEU A 277 -10.82 5.00 9.37
N LEU A 278 -11.22 4.93 8.11
CA LEU A 278 -12.55 4.50 7.69
C LEU A 278 -12.45 3.16 6.95
N GLU A 279 -13.29 2.20 7.33
CA GLU A 279 -13.48 0.95 6.62
C GLU A 279 -14.93 0.84 6.15
N CYS A 280 -15.16 0.84 4.84
CA CYS A 280 -16.48 0.52 4.30
C CYS A 280 -16.56 -0.98 3.98
N LYS A 281 -17.38 -1.70 4.75
CA LYS A 281 -17.62 -3.13 4.60
C LYS A 281 -18.98 -3.34 3.94
N VAL A 282 -18.97 -3.78 2.69
CA VAL A 282 -20.17 -4.11 1.92
C VAL A 282 -20.39 -5.61 1.96
N SER A 283 -21.63 -6.02 2.23
CA SER A 283 -22.08 -7.43 2.22
C SER A 283 -23.39 -7.58 1.49
N GLY A 284 -23.73 -8.82 1.12
CA GLY A 284 -25.02 -9.12 0.48
C GLY A 284 -25.17 -8.60 -0.94
N ALA A 285 -24.06 -8.46 -1.69
CA ALA A 285 -24.08 -8.05 -3.09
C ALA A 285 -24.32 -9.23 -4.05
N GLU A 286 -24.89 -8.98 -5.22
CA GLU A 286 -25.09 -9.98 -6.27
C GLU A 286 -23.79 -10.45 -6.91
N SER A 287 -22.72 -9.62 -6.86
CA SER A 287 -21.39 -9.95 -7.36
C SER A 287 -20.30 -9.21 -6.60
N GLU A 288 -19.08 -9.76 -6.63
CA GLU A 288 -17.89 -9.12 -6.06
C GLU A 288 -17.64 -7.73 -6.67
N LYS A 289 -17.87 -7.57 -7.99
CA LYS A 289 -17.74 -6.30 -8.69
C LYS A 289 -18.67 -5.23 -8.11
N ILE A 290 -19.94 -5.58 -7.84
CA ILE A 290 -20.92 -4.66 -7.22
C ILE A 290 -20.45 -4.29 -5.82
N ALA A 291 -20.04 -5.27 -4.99
CA ALA A 291 -19.56 -5.01 -3.64
C ALA A 291 -18.36 -4.04 -3.63
N LYS A 292 -17.36 -4.26 -4.50
CA LYS A 292 -16.19 -3.40 -4.67
C LYS A 292 -16.58 -1.98 -5.11
N THR A 293 -17.44 -1.87 -6.13
CA THR A 293 -17.88 -0.57 -6.67
C THR A 293 -18.57 0.26 -5.60
N VAL A 294 -19.47 -0.36 -4.83
CA VAL A 294 -20.18 0.31 -3.73
C VAL A 294 -19.21 0.73 -2.62
N ALA A 295 -18.39 -0.20 -2.13
CA ALA A 295 -17.43 0.09 -1.05
C ALA A 295 -16.49 1.25 -1.42
N LYS A 296 -15.94 1.20 -2.64
CA LYS A 296 -15.05 2.24 -3.15
C LYS A 296 -15.76 3.59 -3.29
N SER A 297 -16.99 3.62 -3.81
CA SER A 297 -17.79 4.85 -3.95
C SER A 297 -18.03 5.53 -2.60
N VAL A 298 -18.38 4.77 -1.57
CA VAL A 298 -18.60 5.31 -0.21
C VAL A 298 -17.32 5.91 0.36
N ILE A 299 -16.19 5.19 0.29
CA ILE A 299 -14.90 5.67 0.82
C ILE A 299 -14.37 6.88 0.06
N CYS A 300 -14.66 7.02 -1.23
CA CYS A 300 -14.23 8.16 -2.05
C CYS A 300 -15.13 9.40 -1.92
N SER A 301 -16.30 9.28 -1.30
CA SER A 301 -17.25 10.38 -1.17
C SER A 301 -16.75 11.48 -0.22
N SER A 302 -16.40 12.64 -0.76
CA SER A 302 -15.96 13.80 0.04
C SER A 302 -16.98 14.19 1.11
N LEU A 303 -18.29 14.09 0.80
CA LEU A 303 -19.35 14.38 1.77
C LEU A 303 -19.40 13.35 2.89
N THR A 304 -19.24 12.06 2.60
CA THR A 304 -19.15 11.00 3.61
C THR A 304 -17.92 11.20 4.49
N LYS A 305 -16.76 11.43 3.88
CA LYS A 305 -15.50 11.69 4.61
C LYS A 305 -15.59 12.91 5.54
N ALA A 306 -16.23 14.00 5.07
CA ALA A 306 -16.48 15.20 5.89
C ALA A 306 -17.47 14.95 7.04
N ALA A 307 -18.51 14.11 6.83
CA ALA A 307 -19.40 13.70 7.89
C ALA A 307 -18.67 12.91 8.99
N MET A 308 -17.79 11.97 8.59
CA MET A 308 -16.98 11.20 9.53
C MET A 308 -16.03 12.10 10.33
N PHE A 309 -15.41 13.11 9.71
CA PHE A 309 -14.63 14.13 10.42
C PHE A 309 -15.45 14.84 11.49
N GLY A 310 -16.66 15.29 11.13
CA GLY A 310 -17.58 15.96 12.03
C GLY A 310 -18.29 15.07 13.06
N ALA A 311 -18.01 13.75 13.05
CA ALA A 311 -18.76 12.76 13.84
C ALA A 311 -20.29 12.85 13.63
N ASP A 312 -20.71 13.12 12.37
CA ASP A 312 -22.10 13.21 11.93
C ASP A 312 -22.54 11.86 11.33
N ALA A 313 -23.55 11.24 11.93
CA ALA A 313 -24.11 9.94 11.49
C ALA A 313 -24.92 10.07 10.20
N ASN A 314 -24.41 10.77 9.21
CA ASN A 314 -25.09 11.14 7.98
C ASN A 314 -25.20 9.97 7.00
N TRP A 315 -26.08 9.02 7.31
CA TRP A 315 -26.37 7.88 6.46
C TRP A 315 -26.91 8.27 5.06
N GLY A 316 -27.55 9.43 4.95
CA GLY A 316 -28.03 9.95 3.66
C GLY A 316 -26.88 10.20 2.67
N ARG A 317 -25.71 10.65 3.15
CA ARG A 317 -24.51 10.80 2.32
C ARG A 317 -23.95 9.44 1.87
N VAL A 318 -24.03 8.43 2.72
CA VAL A 318 -23.63 7.05 2.37
C VAL A 318 -24.55 6.50 1.27
N LEU A 319 -25.89 6.61 1.43
CA LEU A 319 -26.84 6.20 0.38
C LEU A 319 -26.66 6.96 -0.92
N CYS A 320 -26.40 8.28 -0.83
CA CYS A 320 -26.12 9.10 -2.01
C CYS A 320 -24.87 8.57 -2.76
N ALA A 321 -23.79 8.24 -2.02
CA ALA A 321 -22.57 7.67 -2.61
C ALA A 321 -22.83 6.30 -3.27
N ILE A 322 -23.68 5.49 -2.68
CA ILE A 322 -24.11 4.21 -3.29
C ILE A 322 -24.93 4.47 -4.56
N GLY A 323 -25.87 5.42 -4.52
CA GLY A 323 -26.77 5.72 -5.63
C GLY A 323 -26.07 6.20 -6.90
N TYR A 324 -24.99 6.96 -6.78
CA TYR A 324 -24.21 7.40 -7.95
C TYR A 324 -22.99 6.50 -8.27
N SER A 325 -22.80 5.40 -7.56
CA SER A 325 -21.63 4.50 -7.73
C SER A 325 -21.53 3.87 -9.14
N GLY A 326 -22.63 3.86 -9.88
CA GLY A 326 -22.74 3.12 -11.14
C GLY A 326 -23.00 1.61 -10.96
N ALA A 327 -23.07 1.12 -9.73
CA ALA A 327 -23.45 -0.25 -9.44
C ALA A 327 -24.98 -0.43 -9.57
N ASN A 328 -25.42 -1.56 -10.12
CA ASN A 328 -26.82 -1.92 -10.16
C ASN A 328 -27.23 -2.48 -8.78
N VAL A 329 -27.87 -1.65 -7.96
CA VAL A 329 -28.33 -2.00 -6.61
C VAL A 329 -29.78 -1.60 -6.38
N ASP A 330 -30.52 -2.40 -5.62
CA ASP A 330 -31.86 -2.04 -5.17
C ASP A 330 -31.76 -1.20 -3.89
N VAL A 331 -31.93 0.11 -4.06
CA VAL A 331 -31.76 1.08 -2.95
C VAL A 331 -32.78 0.86 -1.82
N ASN A 332 -33.91 0.18 -2.09
CA ASN A 332 -34.96 -0.10 -1.08
C ASN A 332 -34.62 -1.31 -0.18
N LYS A 333 -33.47 -1.96 -0.43
CA LYS A 333 -32.99 -3.09 0.37
C LYS A 333 -31.75 -2.77 1.20
N ILE A 334 -31.21 -1.55 1.08
CA ILE A 334 -29.94 -1.20 1.69
C ILE A 334 -30.10 -0.92 3.19
N ASP A 335 -29.29 -1.59 4.00
CA ASP A 335 -29.11 -1.26 5.40
C ASP A 335 -27.74 -0.60 5.61
N VAL A 336 -27.67 0.40 6.51
CA VAL A 336 -26.43 1.08 6.90
C VAL A 336 -26.32 1.11 8.42
N SER A 337 -25.15 0.74 8.93
CA SER A 337 -24.76 0.88 10.33
C SER A 337 -23.37 1.52 10.43
N PHE A 338 -23.12 2.22 11.54
CA PHE A 338 -21.79 2.65 11.93
C PHE A 338 -21.31 1.88 13.13
N LYS A 339 -20.02 1.51 13.14
CA LYS A 339 -19.42 0.72 14.20
C LYS A 339 -18.00 1.20 14.56
N SER A 340 -17.66 1.09 15.82
CA SER A 340 -16.31 1.28 16.36
C SER A 340 -16.12 0.40 17.61
N ASN A 341 -15.04 0.59 18.35
CA ASN A 341 -14.80 -0.06 19.65
C ASN A 341 -15.83 0.34 20.72
N LYS A 342 -16.68 1.37 20.46
CA LYS A 342 -17.77 1.81 21.33
C LYS A 342 -19.12 1.17 21.04
N GLY A 343 -19.18 0.28 20.06
CA GLY A 343 -20.38 -0.47 19.68
C GLY A 343 -20.81 -0.22 18.24
N GLU A 344 -22.03 -0.62 17.93
CA GLU A 344 -22.65 -0.50 16.62
C GLU A 344 -24.00 0.21 16.74
N ILE A 345 -24.36 1.00 15.72
CA ILE A 345 -25.64 1.66 15.62
C ILE A 345 -26.19 1.57 14.19
N SER A 346 -27.41 1.06 14.05
CA SER A 346 -28.14 1.07 12.79
C SER A 346 -28.77 2.44 12.56
N VAL A 347 -28.60 2.99 11.36
CA VAL A 347 -29.07 4.34 11.00
C VAL A 347 -29.98 4.35 9.78
N CYS A 348 -29.97 3.24 9.00
CA CYS A 348 -30.82 3.06 7.83
C CYS A 348 -31.19 1.57 7.69
N GLN A 349 -32.44 1.28 7.37
CA GLN A 349 -32.96 -0.06 7.05
C GLN A 349 -33.88 0.01 5.84
N ASN A 350 -33.70 -0.94 4.91
CA ASN A 350 -34.50 -1.00 3.68
C ASN A 350 -34.54 0.35 2.93
N GLY A 351 -33.41 1.04 2.87
CA GLY A 351 -33.26 2.32 2.19
C GLY A 351 -33.89 3.53 2.88
N ALA A 352 -34.44 3.34 4.09
CA ALA A 352 -35.07 4.40 4.87
C ALA A 352 -34.39 4.60 6.22
N GLY A 353 -34.34 5.84 6.71
CA GLY A 353 -33.82 6.16 8.04
C GLY A 353 -34.60 5.47 9.15
N VAL A 354 -33.92 5.02 10.17
CA VAL A 354 -34.54 4.47 11.40
C VAL A 354 -34.26 5.40 12.56
N GLU A 355 -35.08 5.32 13.61
CA GLU A 355 -34.82 6.05 14.84
C GLU A 355 -33.57 5.51 15.53
N PHE A 356 -32.63 6.40 15.91
CA PHE A 356 -31.42 6.06 16.64
C PHE A 356 -31.02 7.17 17.62
N SER A 357 -30.17 6.84 18.57
CA SER A 357 -29.60 7.82 19.50
C SER A 357 -28.45 8.58 18.84
N GLU A 358 -28.64 9.88 18.61
CA GLU A 358 -27.59 10.79 18.11
C GLU A 358 -26.39 10.84 19.06
N GLU A 359 -26.62 10.78 20.37
CA GLU A 359 -25.57 10.76 21.38
C GLU A 359 -24.70 9.50 21.25
N LYS A 360 -25.35 8.33 21.11
CA LYS A 360 -24.65 7.05 20.89
C LYS A 360 -23.93 7.01 19.56
N ALA A 361 -24.53 7.51 18.50
CA ALA A 361 -23.91 7.62 17.19
C ALA A 361 -22.65 8.48 17.26
N LYS A 362 -22.71 9.63 17.93
CA LYS A 362 -21.55 10.53 18.11
C LYS A 362 -20.44 9.87 18.93
N GLU A 363 -20.78 9.12 20.01
CA GLU A 363 -19.79 8.36 20.79
C GLU A 363 -19.02 7.35 19.91
N ILE A 364 -19.71 6.65 19.01
CA ILE A 364 -19.14 5.69 18.06
C ILE A 364 -18.24 6.42 17.04
N LEU A 365 -18.73 7.53 16.47
CA LEU A 365 -18.04 8.25 15.39
C LEU A 365 -16.88 9.16 15.86
N LEU A 366 -16.75 9.38 17.16
CA LEU A 366 -15.58 10.10 17.74
C LEU A 366 -14.33 9.22 17.85
N GLN A 367 -14.43 7.92 17.55
CA GLN A 367 -13.28 7.01 17.64
C GLN A 367 -12.35 7.14 16.41
N ASP A 368 -11.09 6.71 16.57
CA ASP A 368 -10.05 6.81 15.54
C ASP A 368 -10.25 5.80 14.40
N GLU A 369 -11.00 4.72 14.63
CA GLU A 369 -11.34 3.69 13.63
C GLU A 369 -12.84 3.52 13.55
N ILE A 370 -13.40 3.71 12.35
CA ILE A 370 -14.84 3.64 12.09
C ILE A 370 -15.09 2.64 10.95
N GLU A 371 -15.97 1.70 11.21
CA GLU A 371 -16.54 0.82 10.20
C GLU A 371 -17.89 1.38 9.71
N ILE A 372 -18.01 1.57 8.39
CA ILE A 372 -19.26 1.87 7.69
C ILE A 372 -19.77 0.54 7.13
N LEU A 373 -20.79 -0.01 7.77
CA LEU A 373 -21.37 -1.31 7.39
C LEU A 373 -22.52 -1.08 6.42
N VAL A 374 -22.41 -1.62 5.22
CA VAL A 374 -23.44 -1.55 4.18
C VAL A 374 -23.87 -2.96 3.83
N LYS A 375 -25.17 -3.25 3.96
CA LYS A 375 -25.76 -4.52 3.57
C LYS A 375 -26.71 -4.31 2.40
N LEU A 376 -26.42 -4.94 1.26
CA LEU A 376 -27.22 -4.78 0.04
C LEU A 376 -28.42 -5.73 -0.06
N ASN A 377 -28.43 -6.80 0.73
CA ASN A 377 -29.54 -7.80 0.82
C ASN A 377 -29.97 -8.37 -0.55
N SER A 378 -29.03 -8.56 -1.48
CA SER A 378 -29.31 -9.02 -2.85
C SER A 378 -28.46 -10.21 -3.29
N GLY A 379 -27.56 -10.73 -2.44
CA GLY A 379 -26.68 -11.86 -2.74
C GLY A 379 -25.72 -12.18 -1.59
N ASP A 380 -24.60 -12.84 -1.89
CA ASP A 380 -23.68 -13.36 -0.88
C ASP A 380 -22.25 -12.76 -0.96
N TYR A 381 -21.99 -11.92 -1.95
CA TYR A 381 -20.67 -11.34 -2.13
C TYR A 381 -20.42 -10.17 -1.19
N SER A 382 -19.15 -10.00 -0.83
CA SER A 382 -18.70 -8.93 0.06
C SER A 382 -17.41 -8.29 -0.42
N SER A 383 -17.15 -7.08 0.04
CA SER A 383 -15.86 -6.38 -0.18
C SER A 383 -15.64 -5.33 0.91
N THR A 384 -14.37 -5.01 1.14
CA THR A 384 -13.97 -3.93 2.05
C THR A 384 -13.15 -2.88 1.30
N ALA A 385 -13.39 -1.61 1.58
CA ALA A 385 -12.55 -0.50 1.14
C ALA A 385 -12.06 0.31 2.35
N TRP A 386 -10.84 0.86 2.23
CA TRP A 386 -10.20 1.63 3.28
C TRP A 386 -9.97 3.07 2.85
N GLY A 387 -10.17 4.00 3.75
CA GLY A 387 -9.95 5.41 3.53
C GLY A 387 -9.80 6.17 4.84
N CYS A 388 -9.88 7.48 4.78
CA CYS A 388 -9.82 8.34 5.94
C CYS A 388 -10.89 9.43 5.86
N ASP A 389 -11.10 10.15 6.95
CA ASP A 389 -11.90 11.35 6.97
C ASP A 389 -11.28 12.47 6.11
N LEU A 390 -12.03 13.54 5.86
CA LEU A 390 -11.58 14.73 5.14
C LEU A 390 -11.57 15.93 6.09
N THR A 391 -10.39 16.46 6.37
CA THR A 391 -10.16 17.51 7.36
C THR A 391 -9.72 18.83 6.72
N TYR A 392 -9.69 19.90 7.50
CA TYR A 392 -9.12 21.18 7.08
C TYR A 392 -7.61 21.09 6.83
N ASP A 393 -6.91 20.21 7.55
CA ASP A 393 -5.46 20.05 7.41
C ASP A 393 -5.07 19.43 6.07
N TYR A 394 -5.93 18.60 5.45
CA TYR A 394 -5.70 18.14 4.08
C TYR A 394 -5.49 19.31 3.11
N VAL A 395 -6.39 20.29 3.13
CA VAL A 395 -6.30 21.47 2.25
C VAL A 395 -5.06 22.31 2.58
N LYS A 396 -4.77 22.48 3.87
CA LYS A 396 -3.59 23.23 4.34
C LYS A 396 -2.28 22.60 3.88
N ILE A 397 -2.14 21.28 4.02
CA ILE A 397 -0.94 20.52 3.60
C ILE A 397 -0.75 20.64 2.09
N ASN A 398 -1.81 20.43 1.30
CA ASN A 398 -1.73 20.39 -0.16
C ASN A 398 -1.68 21.78 -0.80
N GLY A 399 -2.15 22.84 -0.12
CA GLY A 399 -2.05 24.23 -0.57
C GLY A 399 -0.61 24.74 -0.63
N ASP A 400 0.28 24.21 0.21
CA ASP A 400 1.69 24.62 0.34
C ASP A 400 2.70 23.54 -0.08
N TYR A 401 2.25 22.45 -0.73
CA TYR A 401 3.12 21.35 -1.14
C TYR A 401 4.11 21.75 -2.22
N ARG A 402 5.31 22.17 -1.82
CA ARG A 402 6.46 22.54 -2.68
C ARG A 402 7.80 21.99 -2.17
N THR A 403 7.77 20.96 -1.35
CA THR A 403 9.01 20.42 -0.74
C THR A 403 9.56 19.22 -1.47
#